data_e3a2c04a02297e4bb73d5df6d96bb589
#
_entry.id   e3a2c04a02297e4bb73d5df6d96bb589
#
_cell.length_a   1.000
_cell.length_b   1.000
_cell.length_c   1.000
_cell.angle_alpha   90.00
_cell.angle_beta   90.00
_cell.angle_gamma   90.00
#
_symmetry.space_group_name_H-M   'P 1'
#
loop_
_entity.id
_entity.type
_entity.pdbx_description
1 polymer ?
#
loop_
_entity_poly.entity_id
_entity_poly.type
_entity_poly.pdbx_seq_one_letter_code
_entity_poly.pdbx_strand_id
1 'polypeptide(L)'
;HHTGDDFNGIGGMNTDLGDPVFAITNSLVVYRGEPSPGWGNTLILAHRSAKGTIHQYMYSHLHESFADPGELISRGEKIGTVGTANLNYPAHLHLELKDSTGVWIGRGYVSKAAEHLNPNLDERIFPEHSPDSLYPAPLLVTKNIRLKKAREEIMMNNNFQ
;
A
#
# COMPACT_ATOMS: atom_id res chain seq x y z
N HIS A 1 16.53 -1.65 13.24
CA HIS A 1 16.13 -0.80 12.12
C HIS A 1 14.61 -0.88 11.97
N HIS A 2 13.96 0.27 11.84
CA HIS A 2 12.55 0.37 11.51
C HIS A 2 12.31 -0.15 10.08
N THR A 3 11.27 -0.95 9.86
CA THR A 3 11.08 -1.67 8.59
C THR A 3 10.22 -0.94 7.59
N GLY A 4 9.63 0.19 7.98
CA GLY A 4 8.80 1.03 7.13
C GLY A 4 9.18 2.51 7.22
N ASP A 5 8.41 3.31 6.52
CA ASP A 5 8.42 4.77 6.65
C ASP A 5 7.16 5.22 7.37
N ASP A 6 7.33 6.11 8.35
CA ASP A 6 6.23 6.73 9.08
C ASP A 6 5.91 8.09 8.49
N PHE A 7 4.70 8.23 7.98
CA PHE A 7 4.19 9.47 7.41
C PHE A 7 3.31 10.18 8.44
N ASN A 8 3.74 11.38 8.81
CA ASN A 8 3.07 12.20 9.81
C ASN A 8 2.60 13.52 9.21
N GLY A 9 1.48 14.02 9.67
CA GLY A 9 1.03 15.37 9.37
C GLY A 9 2.02 16.43 9.90
N ILE A 10 2.14 17.55 9.18
CA ILE A 10 3.07 18.64 9.52
C ILE A 10 2.82 19.20 10.93
N GLY A 11 1.57 19.15 11.40
CA GLY A 11 1.19 19.62 12.74
C GLY A 11 1.69 18.71 13.87
N GLY A 12 2.12 17.50 13.56
CA GLY A 12 2.54 16.52 14.56
C GLY A 12 1.41 15.94 15.41
N MET A 13 1.76 15.06 16.33
CA MET A 13 0.82 14.37 17.22
C MET A 13 -0.33 13.72 16.44
N ASN A 14 -1.60 14.06 16.74
CA ASN A 14 -2.79 13.48 16.12
C ASN A 14 -3.47 14.44 15.12
N THR A 15 -2.74 15.39 14.56
CA THR A 15 -3.32 16.37 13.63
C THR A 15 -3.74 15.76 12.30
N ASP A 16 -3.20 14.62 11.95
CA ASP A 16 -3.48 13.82 10.74
C ASP A 16 -4.44 12.64 10.99
N LEU A 17 -4.95 12.49 12.22
CA LEU A 17 -5.95 11.45 12.51
C LEU A 17 -7.17 11.59 11.59
N GLY A 18 -7.46 10.55 10.85
CA GLY A 18 -8.55 10.53 9.89
C GLY A 18 -8.20 11.09 8.50
N ASP A 19 -7.00 11.60 8.29
CA ASP A 19 -6.54 12.02 6.96
C ASP A 19 -6.58 10.89 5.94
N PRO A 20 -6.89 11.16 4.68
CA PRO A 20 -7.06 10.12 3.68
C PRO A 20 -5.74 9.44 3.31
N VAL A 21 -5.77 8.11 3.24
CA VAL A 21 -4.69 7.27 2.75
C VAL A 21 -5.02 6.79 1.34
N PHE A 22 -4.08 6.93 0.42
CA PHE A 22 -4.24 6.57 -0.99
C PHE A 22 -3.27 5.47 -1.41
N ALA A 23 -3.72 4.61 -2.35
CA ALA A 23 -2.87 3.58 -2.94
C ALA A 23 -1.77 4.22 -3.80
N ILE A 24 -0.51 3.84 -3.57
CA ILE A 24 0.65 4.36 -4.31
C ILE A 24 0.86 3.67 -5.66
N THR A 25 0.24 2.51 -5.88
CA THR A 25 0.32 1.75 -7.14
C THR A 25 -1.04 1.15 -7.52
N ASN A 26 -1.18 0.74 -8.80
CA ASN A 26 -2.27 -0.17 -9.19
C ASN A 26 -1.99 -1.53 -8.57
N SER A 27 -2.92 -2.05 -7.79
CA SER A 27 -2.66 -3.21 -6.94
C SER A 27 -3.89 -4.08 -6.75
N LEU A 28 -3.64 -5.32 -6.32
CA LEU A 28 -4.64 -6.23 -5.78
C LEU A 28 -4.58 -6.17 -4.24
N VAL A 29 -5.71 -6.03 -3.58
CA VAL A 29 -5.79 -6.20 -2.12
C VAL A 29 -5.60 -7.67 -1.78
N VAL A 30 -4.56 -8.00 -1.04
CA VAL A 30 -4.24 -9.38 -0.64
C VAL A 30 -4.50 -9.66 0.83
N TYR A 31 -4.63 -8.60 1.64
CA TYR A 31 -4.93 -8.72 3.06
C TYR A 31 -5.65 -7.48 3.58
N ARG A 32 -6.60 -7.70 4.49
CA ARG A 32 -7.24 -6.70 5.35
C ARG A 32 -7.47 -7.32 6.72
N GLY A 33 -7.04 -6.66 7.76
CA GLY A 33 -7.26 -7.15 9.13
C GLY A 33 -6.40 -6.44 10.14
N GLU A 34 -6.36 -6.99 11.35
CA GLU A 34 -5.53 -6.54 12.45
C GLU A 34 -4.55 -7.67 12.81
N PRO A 35 -3.31 -7.66 12.25
CA PRO A 35 -2.35 -8.75 12.50
C PRO A 35 -1.90 -8.81 13.96
N SER A 36 -1.86 -7.68 14.65
CA SER A 36 -1.66 -7.56 16.09
C SER A 36 -2.12 -6.16 16.55
N PRO A 37 -2.33 -5.96 17.87
CA PRO A 37 -2.73 -4.64 18.39
C PRO A 37 -1.76 -3.50 18.04
N GLY A 38 -0.46 -3.79 17.96
CA GLY A 38 0.56 -2.80 17.57
C GLY A 38 0.52 -2.43 16.09
N TRP A 39 -0.05 -3.28 15.24
CA TRP A 39 -0.27 -2.94 13.83
C TRP A 39 -1.59 -2.22 13.59
N GLY A 40 -2.60 -2.51 14.41
CA GLY A 40 -3.96 -2.00 14.19
C GLY A 40 -4.53 -2.43 12.85
N ASN A 41 -5.52 -1.71 12.37
CA ASN A 41 -6.08 -1.96 11.04
C ASN A 41 -4.99 -1.85 9.96
N THR A 42 -4.87 -2.88 9.16
CA THR A 42 -3.82 -3.04 8.15
C THR A 42 -4.41 -3.50 6.83
N LEU A 43 -3.94 -2.89 5.74
CA LEU A 43 -4.16 -3.35 4.36
C LEU A 43 -2.82 -3.75 3.75
N ILE A 44 -2.80 -4.85 2.98
CA ILE A 44 -1.65 -5.20 2.15
C ILE A 44 -2.11 -5.24 0.70
N LEU A 45 -1.43 -4.45 -0.12
CA LEU A 45 -1.65 -4.32 -1.55
C LEU A 45 -0.49 -4.96 -2.31
N ALA A 46 -0.79 -5.88 -3.23
CA ALA A 46 0.20 -6.51 -4.10
C ALA A 46 0.19 -5.88 -5.49
N HIS A 47 1.34 -5.42 -5.93
CA HIS A 47 1.59 -4.87 -7.25
C HIS A 47 2.53 -5.77 -8.05
N ARG A 48 2.19 -6.05 -9.30
CA ARG A 48 3.11 -6.72 -10.23
C ARG A 48 3.82 -5.68 -11.09
N SER A 49 5.14 -5.60 -10.95
CA SER A 49 5.97 -4.75 -11.79
C SER A 49 6.01 -5.23 -13.25
N ALA A 50 6.46 -4.37 -14.16
CA ALA A 50 6.67 -4.74 -15.56
C ALA A 50 7.67 -5.90 -15.75
N LYS A 51 8.57 -6.12 -14.78
CA LYS A 51 9.54 -7.22 -14.76
C LYS A 51 8.97 -8.51 -14.16
N GLY A 52 7.70 -8.50 -13.72
CA GLY A 52 7.03 -9.67 -13.13
C GLY A 52 7.24 -9.83 -11.62
N THR A 53 8.04 -8.99 -10.98
CA THR A 53 8.22 -9.02 -9.52
C THR A 53 6.93 -8.61 -8.82
N ILE A 54 6.59 -9.30 -7.75
CA ILE A 54 5.47 -8.92 -6.87
C ILE A 54 6.03 -8.11 -5.71
N HIS A 55 5.58 -6.86 -5.63
CA HIS A 55 5.83 -5.94 -4.53
C HIS A 55 4.59 -5.88 -3.65
N GLN A 56 4.76 -6.01 -2.34
CA GLN A 56 3.67 -5.83 -1.39
C GLN A 56 3.91 -4.55 -0.59
N TYR A 57 2.86 -3.77 -0.47
CA TYR A 57 2.80 -2.54 0.32
C TYR A 57 1.87 -2.77 1.49
N MET A 58 2.40 -2.72 2.69
CA MET A 58 1.66 -2.87 3.93
C MET A 58 1.37 -1.48 4.51
N TYR A 59 0.11 -1.10 4.52
CA TYR A 59 -0.41 0.14 5.10
C TYR A 59 -0.96 -0.18 6.47
N SER A 60 -0.34 0.31 7.52
CA SER A 60 -0.72 -0.01 8.90
C SER A 60 -1.10 1.21 9.71
N HIS A 61 -1.60 0.96 10.92
CA HIS A 61 -2.14 1.94 11.86
C HIS A 61 -3.37 2.68 11.34
N LEU A 62 -4.08 2.11 10.36
CA LEU A 62 -5.27 2.74 9.78
C LEU A 62 -6.39 2.88 10.84
N HIS A 63 -7.10 4.01 10.78
CA HIS A 63 -8.34 4.19 11.52
C HIS A 63 -9.48 3.41 10.84
N GLU A 64 -9.62 3.61 9.52
CA GLU A 64 -10.57 2.87 8.69
C GLU A 64 -9.87 2.34 7.45
N SER A 65 -10.37 1.22 6.93
CA SER A 65 -9.94 0.64 5.66
C SER A 65 -11.15 0.41 4.76
N PHE A 66 -11.06 0.79 3.47
CA PHE A 66 -12.19 0.83 2.53
C PHE A 66 -12.11 -0.20 1.41
N ALA A 67 -11.10 -1.05 1.42
CA ALA A 67 -10.86 -2.03 0.36
C ALA A 67 -10.85 -3.44 0.93
N ASP A 68 -11.44 -4.39 0.22
CA ASP A 68 -11.54 -5.78 0.64
C ASP A 68 -10.60 -6.71 -0.16
N PRO A 69 -10.12 -7.83 0.42
CA PRO A 69 -9.28 -8.79 -0.29
C PRO A 69 -9.92 -9.26 -1.60
N GLY A 70 -9.13 -9.29 -2.67
CA GLY A 70 -9.57 -9.61 -4.02
C GLY A 70 -9.98 -8.39 -4.86
N GLU A 71 -10.06 -7.19 -4.27
CA GLU A 71 -10.34 -5.97 -5.04
C GLU A 71 -9.11 -5.46 -5.75
N LEU A 72 -9.33 -4.93 -6.97
CA LEU A 72 -8.33 -4.21 -7.75
C LEU A 72 -8.45 -2.72 -7.45
N ILE A 73 -7.37 -2.18 -6.91
CA ILE A 73 -7.26 -0.78 -6.52
C ILE A 73 -6.41 -0.03 -7.55
N SER A 74 -6.88 1.14 -7.94
CA SER A 74 -6.11 2.04 -8.80
C SER A 74 -5.18 2.91 -7.96
N ARG A 75 -4.01 3.22 -8.51
CA ARG A 75 -3.14 4.26 -7.94
C ARG A 75 -3.92 5.55 -7.71
N GLY A 76 -3.76 6.15 -6.52
CA GLY A 76 -4.47 7.36 -6.12
C GLY A 76 -5.91 7.10 -5.69
N GLU A 77 -6.34 5.86 -5.55
CA GLU A 77 -7.63 5.51 -4.95
C GLU A 77 -7.53 5.57 -3.43
N LYS A 78 -8.54 6.16 -2.77
CA LYS A 78 -8.60 6.23 -1.32
C LYS A 78 -8.88 4.83 -0.77
N ILE A 79 -7.97 4.33 0.07
CA ILE A 79 -8.02 2.98 0.62
C ILE A 79 -8.26 2.94 2.14
N GLY A 80 -8.13 4.08 2.81
CA GLY A 80 -8.32 4.15 4.25
C GLY A 80 -8.11 5.56 4.79
N THR A 81 -7.97 5.65 6.09
CA THR A 81 -7.63 6.87 6.83
C THR A 81 -6.54 6.61 7.85
N VAL A 82 -5.74 7.63 8.14
CA VAL A 82 -4.68 7.59 9.16
C VAL A 82 -5.28 7.33 10.54
N GLY A 83 -4.65 6.46 11.30
CA GLY A 83 -5.08 6.09 12.65
C GLY A 83 -3.93 6.04 13.64
N THR A 84 -4.16 5.36 14.77
CA THR A 84 -3.28 5.35 15.93
C THR A 84 -2.90 3.95 16.41
N ALA A 85 -3.14 2.91 15.59
CA ALA A 85 -3.02 1.51 16.01
C ALA A 85 -3.72 1.26 17.36
N ASN A 86 -5.02 1.57 17.45
CA ASN A 86 -5.82 1.40 18.66
C ASN A 86 -5.27 2.20 19.87
N LEU A 87 -4.82 3.43 19.64
CA LEU A 87 -4.21 4.34 20.64
C LEU A 87 -2.81 3.88 21.15
N ASN A 88 -2.15 2.97 20.44
CA ASN A 88 -0.79 2.57 20.81
C ASN A 88 0.25 3.63 20.42
N TYR A 89 -0.05 4.45 19.40
CA TYR A 89 0.86 5.48 18.88
C TYR A 89 0.12 6.77 18.59
N PRO A 90 0.82 7.92 18.54
CA PRO A 90 0.31 9.11 17.86
C PRO A 90 -0.11 8.76 16.42
N ALA A 91 -1.08 9.51 15.88
CA ALA A 91 -1.56 9.25 14.51
C ALA A 91 -0.42 9.36 13.49
N HIS A 92 -0.31 8.35 12.65
CA HIS A 92 0.59 8.31 11.49
C HIS A 92 0.22 7.14 10.59
N LEU A 93 0.67 7.19 9.34
CA LEU A 93 0.64 6.04 8.44
C LEU A 93 2.01 5.35 8.51
N HIS A 94 2.03 4.08 8.90
CA HIS A 94 3.20 3.21 8.73
C HIS A 94 3.09 2.46 7.40
N LEU A 95 4.06 2.65 6.51
CA LEU A 95 4.12 2.02 5.19
C LEU A 95 5.37 1.18 5.03
N GLU A 96 5.20 -0.12 4.82
CA GLU A 96 6.30 -1.05 4.50
C GLU A 96 6.22 -1.55 3.06
N LEU A 97 7.40 -1.82 2.48
CA LEU A 97 7.55 -2.47 1.18
C LEU A 97 8.30 -3.79 1.32
N LYS A 98 7.79 -4.83 0.66
CA LYS A 98 8.45 -6.13 0.57
C LYS A 98 8.22 -6.79 -0.78
N ASP A 99 9.25 -7.43 -1.31
CA ASP A 99 9.12 -8.36 -2.42
C ASP A 99 8.66 -9.71 -1.85
N SER A 100 7.44 -10.11 -2.19
CA SER A 100 6.87 -11.37 -1.70
C SER A 100 5.75 -11.86 -2.61
N THR A 101 5.67 -13.16 -2.80
CA THR A 101 4.56 -13.82 -3.53
C THR A 101 3.46 -14.32 -2.59
N GLY A 102 3.75 -14.48 -1.30
CA GLY A 102 2.76 -14.81 -0.26
C GLY A 102 2.46 -13.58 0.60
N VAL A 103 1.29 -13.53 1.22
CA VAL A 103 0.95 -12.44 2.15
C VAL A 103 2.02 -12.33 3.22
N TRP A 104 2.59 -11.14 3.34
CA TRP A 104 3.66 -10.89 4.28
C TRP A 104 3.25 -9.79 5.27
N ILE A 105 3.38 -10.10 6.55
CA ILE A 105 3.18 -9.13 7.63
C ILE A 105 4.54 -8.65 8.10
N GLY A 106 4.72 -7.34 8.13
CA GLY A 106 5.95 -6.70 8.57
C GLY A 106 6.31 -7.01 10.02
N ARG A 107 7.56 -6.76 10.38
CA ARG A 107 8.07 -6.96 11.75
C ARG A 107 8.13 -5.67 12.57
N GLY A 108 7.98 -4.51 11.92
CA GLY A 108 8.16 -3.19 12.52
C GLY A 108 9.63 -2.85 12.75
N TYR A 109 10.41 -3.78 13.31
CA TYR A 109 11.84 -3.62 13.55
C TYR A 109 12.61 -4.89 13.22
N VAL A 110 13.79 -4.73 12.62
CA VAL A 110 14.74 -5.80 12.33
C VAL A 110 16.14 -5.45 12.80
N SER A 111 16.97 -6.47 13.03
CA SER A 111 18.35 -6.27 13.50
C SER A 111 19.30 -5.83 12.36
N LYS A 112 18.95 -6.11 11.10
CA LYS A 112 19.80 -5.85 9.93
C LYS A 112 19.10 -4.95 8.93
N ALA A 113 19.77 -3.88 8.51
CA ALA A 113 19.24 -2.94 7.51
C ALA A 113 18.92 -3.61 6.16
N ALA A 114 19.64 -4.68 5.79
CA ALA A 114 19.39 -5.41 4.54
C ALA A 114 18.02 -6.11 4.46
N GLU A 115 17.30 -6.21 5.58
CA GLU A 115 15.94 -6.76 5.63
C GLU A 115 14.86 -5.69 5.36
N HIS A 116 15.27 -4.43 5.22
CA HIS A 116 14.38 -3.30 5.04
C HIS A 116 14.39 -2.82 3.58
N LEU A 117 13.21 -2.58 3.04
CA LEU A 117 13.00 -1.86 1.78
C LEU A 117 12.31 -0.54 2.10
N ASN A 118 12.89 0.57 1.63
CA ASN A 118 12.31 1.89 1.86
C ASN A 118 11.35 2.26 0.71
N PRO A 119 10.05 2.40 0.95
CA PRO A 119 9.07 2.74 -0.08
C PRO A 119 9.34 4.08 -0.77
N ASN A 120 9.86 5.07 -0.03
CA ASN A 120 10.12 6.40 -0.57
C ASN A 120 11.34 6.47 -1.49
N LEU A 121 12.31 5.57 -1.28
CA LEU A 121 13.57 5.57 -2.03
C LEU A 121 13.65 4.43 -3.04
N ASP A 122 12.58 3.64 -3.18
CA ASP A 122 12.60 2.51 -4.10
C ASP A 122 12.32 2.95 -5.53
N GLU A 123 13.38 3.04 -6.33
CA GLU A 123 13.33 3.39 -7.75
C GLU A 123 12.49 2.41 -8.59
N ARG A 124 12.20 1.20 -8.08
CA ARG A 124 11.33 0.22 -8.77
C ARG A 124 9.88 0.67 -8.79
N ILE A 125 9.47 1.49 -7.80
CA ILE A 125 8.12 2.04 -7.69
C ILE A 125 8.03 3.36 -8.43
N PHE A 126 9.08 4.17 -8.31
CA PHE A 126 9.22 5.50 -8.88
C PHE A 126 10.43 5.53 -9.83
N PRO A 127 10.36 4.81 -10.98
CA PRO A 127 11.51 4.61 -11.85
C PRO A 127 12.08 5.92 -12.42
N GLU A 128 11.39 7.02 -12.26
CA GLU A 128 11.83 8.32 -12.73
C GLU A 128 11.46 9.39 -11.69
N HIS A 129 12.39 9.70 -10.80
CA HIS A 129 12.44 11.02 -10.18
C HIS A 129 12.93 12.06 -11.20
N SER A 130 12.46 11.97 -12.43
CA SER A 130 12.59 13.09 -13.35
C SER A 130 11.58 14.16 -12.89
N PRO A 131 12.03 15.39 -12.63
CA PRO A 131 11.12 16.50 -12.35
C PRO A 131 10.08 16.71 -13.47
N ASP A 132 10.35 16.18 -14.65
CA ASP A 132 9.52 16.25 -15.83
C ASP A 132 8.59 15.05 -16.03
N SER A 133 8.69 14.00 -15.24
CA SER A 133 7.65 12.99 -15.14
C SER A 133 6.51 13.51 -14.27
N LEU A 134 6.03 14.70 -14.59
CA LEU A 134 4.68 15.10 -14.27
C LEU A 134 3.80 13.92 -14.62
N TYR A 135 3.32 13.23 -13.61
CA TYR A 135 2.33 12.18 -13.76
C TYR A 135 1.33 12.61 -14.80
N PRO A 136 1.17 11.91 -15.92
CA PRO A 136 0.07 12.24 -16.82
C PRO A 136 -1.14 12.33 -15.92
N ALA A 137 -1.82 13.45 -15.99
CA ALA A 137 -3.05 13.71 -15.23
C ALA A 137 -3.84 12.41 -15.23
N PRO A 138 -4.36 11.95 -14.10
CA PRO A 138 -4.97 10.64 -14.02
C PRO A 138 -5.95 10.52 -15.18
N LEU A 139 -5.80 9.50 -15.98
CA LEU A 139 -6.74 9.11 -17.03
C LEU A 139 -8.03 8.68 -16.35
N LEU A 140 -8.74 9.62 -15.76
CA LEU A 140 -10.01 9.44 -15.06
C LEU A 140 -11.09 8.83 -15.97
N VAL A 141 -10.91 8.93 -17.28
CA VAL A 141 -11.93 8.51 -18.25
C VAL A 141 -11.79 7.04 -18.68
N THR A 142 -10.63 6.41 -18.50
CA THR A 142 -10.42 5.00 -18.87
C THR A 142 -10.49 4.02 -17.70
N LYS A 143 -10.74 4.53 -16.49
CA LYS A 143 -10.71 3.76 -15.24
C LYS A 143 -11.63 2.54 -15.26
N ASN A 144 -12.87 2.72 -15.72
CA ASN A 144 -13.89 1.65 -15.69
C ASN A 144 -13.68 0.54 -16.74
N ILE A 145 -13.11 0.88 -17.89
CA ILE A 145 -12.91 -0.09 -18.99
C ILE A 145 -11.69 -0.98 -18.72
N ARG A 146 -10.60 -0.41 -18.19
CA ARG A 146 -9.39 -1.17 -17.86
C ARG A 146 -9.56 -2.06 -16.63
N LEU A 147 -10.29 -1.58 -15.60
CA LEU A 147 -10.60 -2.39 -14.42
C LEU A 147 -11.51 -3.58 -14.77
N LYS A 148 -12.47 -3.38 -15.66
CA LYS A 148 -13.33 -4.46 -16.13
C LYS A 148 -12.52 -5.52 -16.89
N LYS A 149 -11.64 -5.12 -17.82
CA LYS A 149 -10.74 -6.04 -18.54
C LYS A 149 -9.78 -6.77 -17.60
N ALA A 150 -9.15 -6.09 -16.67
CA ALA A 150 -8.22 -6.72 -15.73
C ALA A 150 -8.93 -7.73 -14.81
N ARG A 151 -10.16 -7.45 -14.36
CA ARG A 151 -10.99 -8.42 -13.63
C ARG A 151 -11.33 -9.65 -14.48
N GLU A 152 -11.69 -9.44 -15.73
CA GLU A 152 -12.00 -10.53 -16.67
C GLU A 152 -10.76 -11.41 -16.93
N GLU A 153 -9.58 -10.82 -17.11
CA GLU A 153 -8.32 -11.56 -17.32
C GLU A 153 -7.90 -12.37 -16.08
N ILE A 154 -8.09 -11.84 -14.87
CA ILE A 154 -7.79 -12.56 -13.63
C ILE A 154 -8.80 -13.70 -13.41
N MET A 155 -10.08 -13.46 -13.69
CA MET A 155 -11.12 -14.50 -13.57
C MET A 155 -10.89 -15.63 -14.58
N MET A 156 -10.44 -15.33 -15.80
CA MET A 156 -10.11 -16.37 -16.79
C MET A 156 -8.88 -17.20 -16.41
N ASN A 157 -7.87 -16.57 -15.81
CA ASN A 157 -6.65 -17.28 -15.40
C ASN A 157 -6.84 -18.14 -14.13
N ASN A 158 -7.85 -17.89 -13.31
CA ASN A 158 -8.16 -18.70 -12.13
C ASN A 158 -9.08 -19.90 -12.42
N ASN A 159 -9.61 -20.03 -13.64
CA ASN A 159 -10.43 -21.17 -14.06
C ASN A 159 -9.63 -22.30 -14.71
N PHE A 160 -8.29 -22.27 -14.66
CA PHE A 160 -7.41 -23.32 -15.14
C PHE A 160 -6.49 -23.85 -14.01
N GLN A 161 -7.09 -24.33 -12.92
CA GLN A 161 -6.46 -25.32 -12.02
C GLN A 161 -7.52 -26.21 -11.41
#